data_4ed2cbe24414c5d89c61caa25e0e53f2
#
_entry.id   4ed2cbe24414c5d89c61caa25e0e53f2
#
_cell.length_a   1.000
_cell.length_b   1.000
_cell.length_c   1.000
_cell.angle_alpha   90.00
_cell.angle_beta   90.00
_cell.angle_gamma   90.00
#
_symmetry.space_group_name_H-M   'P 1'
#
loop_
_entity.id
_entity.type
_entity.pdbx_description
1 polymer ?
#
loop_
_entity_poly.entity_id
_entity_poly.type
_entity_poly.pdbx_seq_one_letter_code
_entity_poly.pdbx_strand_id
1 'polypeptide(L)'
;MSAVWKLAFALAFIVASATSALGDRPQKNVEQELVKAAGSRDNLTSSDFHGFALYAAEVDGVIYRVAVPEQPAAGKPWVWRARFWGHQSEFDVQMLKRGWHVCYCDVGGLFGSDAAVERWDRFYKFAHETLGLHRQPFLEGMSRGGLIVMRWAARYPLQVSGIYVDNAVMDFRSWPGATYEDRKGSGKGSAASWKQCLEAYGLTEAEALRFQHGPLNHLEGLAEQRVPIFTLINEADDVVPPAENSDLLVSRYRELGGPVTERRRPDLGHHPHGLADPSSLVRFALASLER
;
A
#
# COMPACT_ATOMS: atom_id res chain seq x y z
N MET A 1 42.35 -26.46 -68.28
CA MET A 1 43.18 -26.97 -67.25
C MET A 1 43.28 -25.91 -66.14
N SER A 2 42.31 -25.81 -65.27
CA SER A 2 42.22 -24.76 -64.29
C SER A 2 41.92 -25.38 -62.92
N ALA A 3 42.82 -25.16 -62.00
CA ALA A 3 42.69 -25.59 -60.61
C ALA A 3 41.80 -24.60 -59.87
N VAL A 4 40.70 -25.09 -59.27
CA VAL A 4 39.80 -24.30 -58.43
C VAL A 4 40.17 -24.53 -56.99
N TRP A 5 40.61 -23.49 -56.31
CA TRP A 5 40.89 -23.47 -54.86
C TRP A 5 39.58 -23.32 -54.09
N LYS A 6 39.29 -24.28 -53.22
CA LYS A 6 38.18 -24.16 -52.23
C LYS A 6 38.77 -23.55 -50.94
N LEU A 7 38.41 -22.30 -50.65
CA LEU A 7 38.57 -21.71 -49.31
C LEU A 7 37.40 -22.16 -48.41
N ALA A 8 37.72 -22.89 -47.35
CA ALA A 8 36.80 -23.20 -46.29
C ALA A 8 36.92 -22.12 -45.22
N PHE A 9 35.92 -21.27 -45.06
CA PHE A 9 35.77 -20.36 -43.90
C PHE A 9 35.20 -21.14 -42.72
N ALA A 10 35.99 -21.36 -41.69
CA ALA A 10 35.53 -21.82 -40.39
C ALA A 10 34.97 -20.63 -39.60
N LEU A 11 33.67 -20.52 -39.47
CA LEU A 11 33.03 -19.60 -38.51
C LEU A 11 33.14 -20.23 -37.11
N ALA A 12 34.01 -19.71 -36.29
CA ALA A 12 34.03 -20.00 -34.86
C ALA A 12 32.89 -19.23 -34.18
N PHE A 13 31.84 -19.91 -33.79
CA PHE A 13 30.82 -19.35 -32.89
C PHE A 13 31.42 -19.22 -31.48
N ILE A 14 31.78 -18.01 -31.08
CA ILE A 14 32.04 -17.69 -29.68
C ILE A 14 30.68 -17.54 -29.01
N VAL A 15 30.19 -18.60 -28.37
CA VAL A 15 29.07 -18.51 -27.43
C VAL A 15 29.64 -17.86 -26.17
N ALA A 16 29.52 -16.54 -26.07
CA ALA A 16 29.76 -15.84 -24.83
C ALA A 16 28.60 -16.19 -23.88
N SER A 17 28.93 -16.98 -22.86
CA SER A 17 28.06 -17.26 -21.73
C SER A 17 27.86 -15.97 -20.91
N ALA A 18 26.85 -15.17 -21.28
CA ALA A 18 26.37 -14.05 -20.47
C ALA A 18 25.36 -14.60 -19.47
N THR A 19 25.84 -15.38 -18.51
CA THR A 19 25.03 -15.83 -17.37
C THR A 19 25.48 -15.09 -16.11
N SER A 20 24.54 -14.53 -15.41
CA SER A 20 24.55 -14.12 -13.98
C SER A 20 24.85 -12.68 -13.56
N ALA A 21 24.84 -11.67 -14.43
CA ALA A 21 25.05 -10.29 -13.97
C ALA A 21 23.76 -9.42 -13.88
N LEU A 22 22.60 -9.92 -14.29
CA LEU A 22 21.36 -9.14 -14.38
C LEU A 22 20.43 -9.26 -13.17
N GLY A 23 20.53 -10.34 -12.36
CA GLY A 23 19.65 -10.56 -11.22
C GLY A 23 19.99 -9.74 -9.96
N ASP A 24 21.25 -9.36 -9.79
CA ASP A 24 21.78 -8.75 -8.56
C ASP A 24 21.61 -7.21 -8.48
N ARG A 25 21.40 -6.52 -9.59
CA ARG A 25 21.44 -5.05 -9.67
C ARG A 25 20.25 -4.32 -9.02
N PRO A 26 18.97 -4.75 -9.16
CA PRO A 26 17.85 -4.04 -8.56
C PRO A 26 17.86 -4.11 -7.03
N GLN A 27 18.22 -5.27 -6.48
CA GLN A 27 18.30 -5.52 -5.04
C GLN A 27 19.41 -4.70 -4.40
N LYS A 28 20.62 -4.69 -5.01
CA LYS A 28 21.77 -3.91 -4.51
C LYS A 28 21.48 -2.41 -4.50
N ASN A 29 20.71 -1.90 -5.48
CA ASN A 29 20.33 -0.49 -5.51
C ASN A 29 19.42 -0.13 -4.34
N VAL A 30 18.36 -0.91 -4.06
CA VAL A 30 17.43 -0.66 -2.95
C VAL A 30 18.17 -0.69 -1.60
N GLU A 31 19.02 -1.69 -1.40
CA GLU A 31 19.83 -1.84 -0.19
C GLU A 31 20.72 -0.61 0.04
N GLN A 32 21.48 -0.20 -0.99
CA GLN A 32 22.39 0.93 -0.92
C GLN A 32 21.68 2.25 -0.60
N GLU A 33 20.55 2.51 -1.24
CA GLU A 33 19.78 3.73 -1.01
C GLU A 33 19.13 3.75 0.38
N LEU A 34 18.69 2.60 0.90
CA LEU A 34 18.20 2.49 2.28
C LEU A 34 19.32 2.72 3.30
N VAL A 35 20.53 2.20 3.05
CA VAL A 35 21.70 2.47 3.91
C VAL A 35 22.04 3.96 3.95
N LYS A 36 22.03 4.63 2.79
CA LYS A 36 22.27 6.08 2.72
C LYS A 36 21.20 6.86 3.49
N ALA A 37 19.92 6.52 3.31
CA ALA A 37 18.82 7.16 4.00
C ALA A 37 18.88 6.95 5.53
N ALA A 38 19.28 5.76 5.98
CA ALA A 38 19.43 5.40 7.39
C ALA A 38 20.73 5.92 8.02
N GLY A 39 21.64 6.48 7.22
CA GLY A 39 22.93 7.02 7.68
C GLY A 39 23.96 5.97 8.12
N SER A 40 23.58 4.72 8.33
CA SER A 40 24.45 3.62 8.71
C SER A 40 23.93 2.28 8.19
N ARG A 41 24.87 1.37 7.90
CA ARG A 41 24.56 -0.03 7.58
C ARG A 41 23.93 -0.77 8.78
N ASP A 42 24.27 -0.40 10.00
CA ASP A 42 23.77 -1.03 11.22
C ASP A 42 22.26 -0.78 11.41
N ASN A 43 21.72 0.26 10.79
CA ASN A 43 20.29 0.60 10.79
C ASN A 43 19.49 -0.14 9.71
N LEU A 44 20.12 -1.05 8.95
CA LEU A 44 19.46 -1.84 7.91
C LEU A 44 19.51 -3.32 8.26
N THR A 45 18.39 -3.99 8.09
CA THR A 45 18.29 -5.45 8.12
C THR A 45 17.87 -5.98 6.77
N SER A 46 18.36 -7.17 6.40
CA SER A 46 17.86 -7.92 5.25
C SER A 46 17.32 -9.26 5.70
N SER A 47 16.22 -9.70 5.11
CA SER A 47 15.53 -10.94 5.45
C SER A 47 14.79 -11.49 4.22
N ASP A 48 14.13 -12.61 4.41
CA ASP A 48 13.23 -13.21 3.41
C ASP A 48 11.77 -12.79 3.67
N PHE A 49 11.06 -12.49 2.59
CA PHE A 49 9.62 -12.30 2.58
C PHE A 49 8.99 -13.22 1.53
N HIS A 50 8.61 -14.42 1.94
CA HIS A 50 8.01 -15.43 1.06
C HIS A 50 8.86 -15.76 -0.19
N GLY A 51 10.18 -15.83 -0.03
CA GLY A 51 11.14 -16.11 -1.11
C GLY A 51 11.65 -14.86 -1.83
N PHE A 52 11.26 -13.67 -1.40
CA PHE A 52 11.74 -12.39 -1.96
C PHE A 52 12.64 -11.65 -0.97
N ALA A 53 13.64 -10.93 -1.49
CA ALA A 53 14.49 -10.10 -0.64
C ALA A 53 13.67 -8.97 0.01
N LEU A 54 13.77 -8.86 1.33
CA LEU A 54 13.17 -7.79 2.12
C LEU A 54 14.29 -7.00 2.79
N TYR A 55 14.29 -5.71 2.55
CA TYR A 55 15.14 -4.74 3.25
C TYR A 55 14.29 -3.89 4.19
N ALA A 56 14.72 -3.75 5.44
CA ALA A 56 14.11 -2.85 6.40
C ALA A 56 15.18 -1.95 7.00
N ALA A 57 14.89 -0.64 7.04
CA ALA A 57 15.79 0.36 7.58
C ALA A 57 15.05 1.32 8.51
N GLU A 58 15.74 1.79 9.55
CA GLU A 58 15.26 2.88 10.37
C GLU A 58 15.80 4.21 9.83
N VAL A 59 14.89 5.06 9.34
CA VAL A 59 15.20 6.38 8.77
C VAL A 59 14.50 7.43 9.64
N ASP A 60 15.26 8.28 10.29
CA ASP A 60 14.75 9.32 11.20
C ASP A 60 13.74 8.77 12.24
N GLY A 61 14.07 7.60 12.83
CA GLY A 61 13.21 6.92 13.81
C GLY A 61 11.96 6.25 13.22
N VAL A 62 11.88 6.09 11.89
CA VAL A 62 10.76 5.48 11.17
C VAL A 62 11.22 4.25 10.41
N ILE A 63 10.52 3.15 10.60
CA ILE A 63 10.82 1.91 9.86
C ILE A 63 10.27 1.99 8.44
N TYR A 64 11.17 1.90 7.46
CA TYR A 64 10.89 1.68 6.05
C TYR A 64 11.13 0.22 5.70
N ARG A 65 10.25 -0.39 4.90
CA ARG A 65 10.42 -1.74 4.35
C ARG A 65 10.22 -1.73 2.85
N VAL A 66 11.06 -2.48 2.14
CA VAL A 66 10.94 -2.68 0.70
C VAL A 66 11.20 -4.17 0.40
N ALA A 67 10.16 -4.87 -0.01
CA ALA A 67 10.29 -6.19 -0.61
C ALA A 67 10.50 -6.04 -2.12
N VAL A 68 11.54 -6.70 -2.63
CA VAL A 68 12.03 -6.50 -4.00
C VAL A 68 11.71 -7.74 -4.83
N PRO A 69 11.04 -7.60 -5.99
CA PRO A 69 10.81 -8.72 -6.89
C PRO A 69 12.12 -9.22 -7.49
N GLU A 70 12.19 -10.51 -7.89
CA GLU A 70 13.35 -11.06 -8.56
C GLU A 70 13.68 -10.30 -9.86
N GLN A 71 12.66 -9.98 -10.64
CA GLN A 71 12.75 -9.20 -11.86
C GLN A 71 11.71 -8.07 -11.82
N PRO A 72 12.13 -6.82 -11.58
CA PRO A 72 11.21 -5.69 -11.59
C PRO A 72 10.54 -5.50 -12.94
N ALA A 73 9.23 -5.31 -12.93
CA ALA A 73 8.47 -4.93 -14.13
C ALA A 73 8.88 -3.54 -14.62
N ALA A 74 8.65 -3.26 -15.90
CA ALA A 74 8.92 -1.95 -16.50
C ALA A 74 8.20 -0.83 -15.73
N GLY A 75 8.89 0.28 -15.49
CA GLY A 75 8.36 1.39 -14.69
C GLY A 75 8.36 1.15 -13.19
N LYS A 76 8.81 -0.02 -12.72
CA LYS A 76 8.91 -0.40 -11.29
C LYS A 76 7.63 -0.10 -10.50
N PRO A 77 6.50 -0.66 -10.87
CA PRO A 77 5.25 -0.50 -10.12
C PRO A 77 5.38 -1.07 -8.72
N TRP A 78 4.54 -0.56 -7.80
CA TRP A 78 4.63 -0.98 -6.42
C TRP A 78 3.30 -0.89 -5.67
N VAL A 79 3.13 -1.79 -4.70
CA VAL A 79 2.10 -1.76 -3.68
C VAL A 79 2.64 -1.03 -2.46
N TRP A 80 1.87 -0.08 -1.95
CA TRP A 80 2.19 0.60 -0.70
C TRP A 80 1.21 0.20 0.39
N ARG A 81 1.69 -0.72 1.21
CA ARG A 81 0.91 -1.31 2.29
C ARG A 81 0.94 -0.44 3.54
N ALA A 82 -0.23 -0.14 4.08
CA ALA A 82 -0.40 0.57 5.35
C ALA A 82 -0.65 -0.43 6.48
N ARG A 83 0.17 -0.40 7.53
CA ARG A 83 0.02 -1.23 8.72
C ARG A 83 0.14 -2.74 8.47
N PHE A 84 0.19 -3.52 9.51
CA PHE A 84 0.10 -4.98 9.52
C PHE A 84 1.00 -5.68 8.49
N TRP A 85 2.28 -5.29 8.44
CA TRP A 85 3.25 -5.92 7.54
C TRP A 85 3.22 -7.45 7.66
N GLY A 86 3.11 -8.12 6.53
CA GLY A 86 3.12 -9.59 6.44
C GLY A 86 1.82 -10.29 6.85
N HIS A 87 0.81 -9.57 7.34
CA HIS A 87 -0.48 -10.18 7.66
C HIS A 87 -1.34 -10.30 6.40
N GLN A 88 -1.84 -11.52 6.09
CA GLN A 88 -2.65 -11.81 4.88
C GLN A 88 -1.97 -11.29 3.60
N SER A 89 -0.74 -11.73 3.39
CA SER A 89 0.17 -11.21 2.35
C SER A 89 0.03 -11.91 0.98
N GLU A 90 -1.02 -12.68 0.77
CA GLU A 90 -1.25 -13.41 -0.49
C GLU A 90 -1.28 -12.48 -1.71
N PHE A 91 -1.90 -11.32 -1.57
CA PHE A 91 -1.92 -10.29 -2.61
C PHE A 91 -0.50 -9.73 -2.85
N ASP A 92 0.21 -9.35 -1.81
CA ASP A 92 1.58 -8.82 -1.90
C ASP A 92 2.51 -9.79 -2.64
N VAL A 93 2.45 -11.07 -2.26
CA VAL A 93 3.25 -12.14 -2.89
C VAL A 93 2.91 -12.30 -4.37
N GLN A 94 1.63 -12.21 -4.74
CA GLN A 94 1.23 -12.26 -6.15
C GLN A 94 1.71 -11.05 -6.94
N MET A 95 1.82 -9.88 -6.33
CA MET A 95 2.35 -8.68 -6.98
C MET A 95 3.88 -8.75 -7.11
N LEU A 96 4.60 -9.23 -6.10
CA LEU A 96 6.05 -9.50 -6.17
C LEU A 96 6.39 -10.48 -7.31
N LYS A 97 5.63 -11.58 -7.45
CA LYS A 97 5.78 -12.54 -8.57
C LYS A 97 5.60 -11.92 -9.95
N ARG A 98 4.92 -10.76 -10.03
CA ARG A 98 4.67 -9.99 -11.27
C ARG A 98 5.63 -8.81 -11.45
N GLY A 99 6.68 -8.76 -10.64
CA GLY A 99 7.70 -7.72 -10.75
C GLY A 99 7.34 -6.41 -10.05
N TRP A 100 6.28 -6.36 -9.24
CA TRP A 100 5.96 -5.20 -8.44
C TRP A 100 6.74 -5.22 -7.12
N HIS A 101 7.18 -4.06 -6.66
CA HIS A 101 7.71 -3.92 -5.30
C HIS A 101 6.57 -3.88 -4.30
N VAL A 102 6.85 -4.28 -3.05
CA VAL A 102 5.91 -4.07 -1.94
C VAL A 102 6.62 -3.26 -0.86
N CYS A 103 6.05 -2.11 -0.53
CA CYS A 103 6.66 -1.14 0.35
C CYS A 103 5.79 -0.87 1.59
N TYR A 104 6.46 -0.44 2.66
CA TYR A 104 5.83 -0.08 3.92
C TYR A 104 6.60 1.06 4.58
N CYS A 105 5.85 1.99 5.16
CA CYS A 105 6.36 3.01 6.04
C CYS A 105 5.56 2.99 7.34
N ASP A 106 6.24 2.89 8.48
CA ASP A 106 5.54 2.80 9.76
C ASP A 106 4.87 4.11 10.16
N VAL A 107 3.59 4.02 10.39
CA VAL A 107 2.72 5.09 10.93
C VAL A 107 1.91 4.57 12.11
N GLY A 108 2.47 3.58 12.83
CA GLY A 108 1.87 3.01 14.03
C GLY A 108 1.53 4.09 15.04
N GLY A 109 0.32 4.02 15.63
CA GLY A 109 -0.12 4.98 16.64
C GLY A 109 -0.51 6.37 16.13
N LEU A 110 -0.40 6.66 14.81
CA LEU A 110 -0.71 7.99 14.24
C LEU A 110 -2.13 8.10 13.64
N PHE A 111 -2.88 7.01 13.51
CA PHE A 111 -4.31 6.98 13.08
C PHE A 111 -4.66 7.83 11.85
N GLY A 112 -3.72 8.02 10.91
CA GLY A 112 -3.94 8.86 9.73
C GLY A 112 -3.94 10.37 10.00
N SER A 113 -3.39 10.83 11.13
CA SER A 113 -3.21 12.27 11.44
C SER A 113 -2.32 12.95 10.42
N ASP A 114 -2.22 14.27 10.47
CA ASP A 114 -1.35 15.04 9.56
C ASP A 114 0.11 14.59 9.69
N ALA A 115 0.57 14.26 10.90
CA ALA A 115 1.90 13.67 11.11
C ALA A 115 2.09 12.33 10.37
N ALA A 116 1.04 11.49 10.28
CA ALA A 116 1.09 10.27 9.49
C ALA A 116 1.19 10.58 7.98
N VAL A 117 0.40 11.55 7.51
CA VAL A 117 0.41 11.97 6.09
C VAL A 117 1.77 12.55 5.71
N GLU A 118 2.37 13.39 6.53
CA GLU A 118 3.70 13.96 6.30
C GLU A 118 4.79 12.88 6.31
N ARG A 119 4.69 11.89 7.22
CA ARG A 119 5.61 10.76 7.27
C ARG A 119 5.52 9.92 5.99
N TRP A 120 4.32 9.65 5.51
CA TRP A 120 4.07 8.97 4.26
C TRP A 120 4.57 9.77 3.06
N ASP A 121 4.38 11.07 3.03
CA ASP A 121 4.89 11.93 1.96
C ASP A 121 6.43 11.89 1.85
N ARG A 122 7.14 11.89 3.00
CA ARG A 122 8.60 11.69 3.01
C ARG A 122 9.00 10.33 2.44
N PHE A 123 8.30 9.26 2.82
CA PHE A 123 8.56 7.94 2.26
C PHE A 123 8.23 7.87 0.77
N TYR A 124 7.13 8.48 0.32
CA TYR A 124 6.78 8.55 -1.10
C TYR A 124 7.90 9.19 -1.93
N LYS A 125 8.43 10.33 -1.48
CA LYS A 125 9.55 11.01 -2.15
C LYS A 125 10.78 10.10 -2.20
N PHE A 126 11.12 9.43 -1.12
CA PHE A 126 12.20 8.46 -1.11
C PHE A 126 11.95 7.30 -2.10
N ALA A 127 10.77 6.71 -2.08
CA ALA A 127 10.42 5.61 -2.97
C ALA A 127 10.43 6.01 -4.45
N HIS A 128 9.86 7.16 -4.77
CA HIS A 128 9.76 7.63 -6.16
C HIS A 128 11.07 8.26 -6.65
N GLU A 129 11.63 9.23 -5.92
CA GLU A 129 12.76 10.04 -6.38
C GLU A 129 14.10 9.32 -6.21
N THR A 130 14.26 8.51 -5.14
CA THR A 130 15.53 7.83 -4.82
C THR A 130 15.55 6.40 -5.35
N LEU A 131 14.51 5.58 -5.07
CA LEU A 131 14.46 4.20 -5.58
C LEU A 131 13.99 4.12 -7.04
N GLY A 132 13.41 5.20 -7.58
CA GLY A 132 12.88 5.26 -8.93
C GLY A 132 11.65 4.38 -9.13
N LEU A 133 10.84 4.17 -8.08
CA LEU A 133 9.59 3.45 -8.17
C LEU A 133 8.54 4.29 -8.91
N HIS A 134 7.55 3.63 -9.47
CA HIS A 134 6.49 4.31 -10.25
C HIS A 134 5.85 5.45 -9.45
N ARG A 135 5.56 6.58 -10.11
CA ARG A 135 4.98 7.76 -9.46
C ARG A 135 3.62 7.54 -8.82
N GLN A 136 2.90 6.50 -9.25
CA GLN A 136 1.56 6.16 -8.76
C GLN A 136 1.58 4.78 -8.11
N PRO A 137 1.78 4.68 -6.79
CA PRO A 137 1.60 3.44 -6.04
C PRO A 137 0.15 2.95 -6.11
N PHE A 138 0.00 1.63 -5.96
CA PHE A 138 -1.25 1.01 -5.57
C PHE A 138 -1.29 0.93 -4.04
N LEU A 139 -2.30 1.55 -3.43
CA LEU A 139 -2.38 1.65 -1.97
C LEU A 139 -3.17 0.49 -1.38
N GLU A 140 -2.69 -0.05 -0.26
CA GLU A 140 -3.36 -1.12 0.47
C GLU A 140 -3.57 -0.75 1.95
N GLY A 141 -4.82 -0.85 2.43
CA GLY A 141 -5.18 -0.53 3.80
C GLY A 141 -6.17 -1.49 4.44
N MET A 142 -5.70 -2.33 5.37
CA MET A 142 -6.56 -3.17 6.21
C MET A 142 -6.94 -2.42 7.49
N SER A 143 -8.18 -2.63 7.98
CA SER A 143 -8.62 -2.14 9.27
C SER A 143 -8.25 -0.66 9.46
N ARG A 144 -7.59 -0.27 10.55
CA ARG A 144 -7.12 1.10 10.80
C ARG A 144 -6.10 1.63 9.76
N GLY A 145 -5.55 0.75 8.89
CA GLY A 145 -4.73 1.19 7.76
C GLY A 145 -5.50 2.02 6.74
N GLY A 146 -6.82 1.88 6.68
CA GLY A 146 -7.68 2.70 5.83
C GLY A 146 -7.58 4.20 6.11
N LEU A 147 -7.40 4.59 7.37
CA LEU A 147 -7.28 6.00 7.75
C LEU A 147 -6.14 6.70 7.01
N ILE A 148 -4.93 6.14 7.04
CA ILE A 148 -3.79 6.78 6.37
C ILE A 148 -3.85 6.66 4.85
N VAL A 149 -4.26 5.48 4.32
CA VAL A 149 -4.42 5.28 2.89
C VAL A 149 -5.33 6.34 2.28
N MET A 150 -6.53 6.49 2.83
CA MET A 150 -7.52 7.42 2.28
C MET A 150 -7.15 8.88 2.50
N ARG A 151 -6.57 9.24 3.66
CA ARG A 151 -6.12 10.61 3.92
C ARG A 151 -4.98 11.05 3.01
N TRP A 152 -3.98 10.18 2.81
CA TRP A 152 -2.88 10.47 1.89
C TRP A 152 -3.37 10.52 0.44
N ALA A 153 -4.18 9.57 0.03
CA ALA A 153 -4.76 9.53 -1.31
C ALA A 153 -5.61 10.77 -1.63
N ALA A 154 -6.44 11.22 -0.68
CA ALA A 154 -7.24 12.44 -0.84
C ALA A 154 -6.38 13.69 -1.00
N ARG A 155 -5.23 13.76 -0.33
CA ARG A 155 -4.29 14.89 -0.45
C ARG A 155 -3.51 14.86 -1.76
N TYR A 156 -3.25 13.66 -2.32
CA TYR A 156 -2.41 13.47 -3.50
C TYR A 156 -3.08 12.57 -4.55
N PRO A 157 -4.28 12.90 -5.04
CA PRO A 157 -5.05 12.00 -5.90
C PRO A 157 -4.38 11.69 -7.25
N LEU A 158 -3.52 12.59 -7.76
CA LEU A 158 -2.73 12.37 -8.97
C LEU A 158 -1.59 11.36 -8.80
N GLN A 159 -1.24 11.04 -7.55
CA GLN A 159 -0.15 10.14 -7.20
C GLN A 159 -0.66 8.72 -6.83
N VAL A 160 -1.88 8.36 -7.20
CA VAL A 160 -2.48 7.06 -6.85
C VAL A 160 -2.94 6.35 -8.10
N SER A 161 -2.49 5.10 -8.31
CA SER A 161 -3.00 4.26 -9.40
C SER A 161 -4.34 3.61 -9.05
N GLY A 162 -4.48 3.12 -7.82
CA GLY A 162 -5.68 2.49 -7.30
C GLY A 162 -5.56 2.22 -5.81
N ILE A 163 -6.67 1.86 -5.18
CA ILE A 163 -6.76 1.66 -3.74
C ILE A 163 -7.44 0.32 -3.46
N TYR A 164 -6.87 -0.46 -2.55
CA TYR A 164 -7.51 -1.60 -1.89
C TYR A 164 -7.71 -1.31 -0.42
N VAL A 165 -8.93 -1.44 0.06
CA VAL A 165 -9.26 -1.33 1.48
C VAL A 165 -10.06 -2.55 1.95
N ASP A 166 -9.72 -3.04 3.15
CA ASP A 166 -10.22 -4.30 3.69
C ASP A 166 -10.77 -4.09 5.11
N ASN A 167 -12.08 -4.17 5.27
CA ASN A 167 -12.77 -3.89 6.53
C ASN A 167 -12.20 -2.64 7.21
N ALA A 168 -12.02 -1.59 6.39
CA ALA A 168 -11.16 -0.49 6.73
C ALA A 168 -11.88 0.60 7.52
N VAL A 169 -11.18 1.17 8.50
CA VAL A 169 -11.63 2.32 9.24
C VAL A 169 -11.60 3.55 8.33
N MET A 170 -12.76 4.18 8.18
CA MET A 170 -12.95 5.41 7.42
C MET A 170 -13.24 6.62 8.31
N ASP A 171 -13.59 6.37 9.56
CA ASP A 171 -13.87 7.38 10.56
C ASP A 171 -13.32 6.92 11.94
N PHE A 172 -12.40 7.68 12.52
CA PHE A 172 -11.83 7.32 13.80
C PHE A 172 -12.85 7.38 14.96
N ARG A 173 -13.97 8.06 14.76
CA ARG A 173 -15.11 8.07 15.71
C ARG A 173 -15.82 6.74 15.75
N SER A 174 -15.90 6.03 14.59
CA SER A 174 -16.39 4.66 14.54
C SER A 174 -15.41 3.69 15.22
N TRP A 175 -14.14 3.76 14.82
CA TRP A 175 -13.07 3.03 15.48
C TRP A 175 -11.79 3.89 15.50
N PRO A 176 -11.12 4.08 16.61
CA PRO A 176 -11.29 3.44 17.91
C PRO A 176 -12.36 4.04 18.82
N GLY A 177 -13.04 5.12 18.43
CA GLY A 177 -13.92 5.89 19.31
C GLY A 177 -15.19 5.15 19.75
N ALA A 178 -15.85 4.43 18.85
CA ALA A 178 -17.20 3.91 19.02
C ALA A 178 -18.17 4.97 19.59
N THR A 179 -17.99 6.23 19.16
CA THR A 179 -18.74 7.38 19.68
C THR A 179 -18.78 8.51 18.65
N TYR A 180 -19.89 9.20 18.60
CA TYR A 180 -20.15 10.38 17.81
C TYR A 180 -20.74 11.48 18.71
N GLU A 181 -20.85 12.71 18.23
CA GLU A 181 -21.38 13.82 19.02
C GLU A 181 -22.81 13.57 19.50
N ASP A 182 -23.62 12.93 18.67
CA ASP A 182 -25.06 12.74 18.85
C ASP A 182 -25.48 11.30 19.18
N ARG A 183 -24.57 10.33 19.11
CA ARG A 183 -24.90 8.91 19.32
C ARG A 183 -23.68 8.06 19.67
N LYS A 184 -23.92 6.88 20.22
CA LYS A 184 -22.90 5.82 20.28
C LYS A 184 -22.67 5.23 18.89
N GLY A 185 -21.44 4.87 18.58
CA GLY A 185 -21.12 4.00 17.46
C GLY A 185 -21.62 2.58 17.70
N SER A 186 -21.83 1.83 16.63
CA SER A 186 -22.26 0.43 16.68
C SER A 186 -21.11 -0.55 16.89
N GLY A 187 -19.86 -0.09 16.72
CA GLY A 187 -18.67 -0.90 16.89
C GLY A 187 -18.20 -1.03 18.34
N LYS A 188 -17.26 -1.95 18.56
CA LYS A 188 -16.75 -2.25 19.91
C LYS A 188 -15.84 -1.16 20.48
N GLY A 189 -15.18 -0.39 19.64
CA GLY A 189 -14.22 0.63 20.06
C GLY A 189 -12.99 0.10 20.81
N SER A 190 -12.13 1.04 21.24
CA SER A 190 -10.95 0.75 22.06
C SER A 190 -10.53 2.00 22.82
N ALA A 191 -10.79 2.05 24.11
CA ALA A 191 -10.46 3.23 24.95
C ALA A 191 -8.97 3.60 24.91
N ALA A 192 -8.08 2.59 24.94
CA ALA A 192 -6.64 2.84 24.85
C ALA A 192 -6.23 3.41 23.49
N SER A 193 -6.78 2.86 22.39
CA SER A 193 -6.52 3.37 21.03
C SER A 193 -7.21 4.73 20.81
N TRP A 194 -8.35 5.00 21.43
CA TRP A 194 -9.01 6.30 21.38
C TRP A 194 -8.12 7.40 21.99
N LYS A 195 -7.59 7.15 23.18
CA LYS A 195 -6.64 8.07 23.81
C LYS A 195 -5.44 8.36 22.90
N GLN A 196 -4.81 7.32 22.35
CA GLN A 196 -3.68 7.49 21.42
C GLN A 196 -4.09 8.26 20.14
N CYS A 197 -5.31 8.03 19.64
CA CYS A 197 -5.83 8.75 18.50
C CYS A 197 -5.97 10.25 18.77
N LEU A 198 -6.57 10.61 19.92
CA LEU A 198 -6.67 12.00 20.36
C LEU A 198 -5.29 12.68 20.48
N GLU A 199 -4.34 11.99 21.09
CA GLU A 199 -2.94 12.47 21.21
C GLU A 199 -2.31 12.66 19.83
N ALA A 200 -2.49 11.71 18.91
CA ALA A 200 -1.92 11.78 17.56
C ALA A 200 -2.48 12.93 16.70
N TYR A 201 -3.73 13.30 16.96
CA TYR A 201 -4.37 14.44 16.29
C TYR A 201 -4.22 15.76 17.05
N GLY A 202 -3.78 15.73 18.30
CA GLY A 202 -3.74 16.90 19.19
C GLY A 202 -5.13 17.44 19.51
N LEU A 203 -6.15 16.58 19.58
CA LEU A 203 -7.54 16.95 19.81
C LEU A 203 -8.01 16.61 21.21
N THR A 204 -8.86 17.46 21.75
CA THR A 204 -9.74 17.08 22.84
C THR A 204 -10.85 16.14 22.35
N GLU A 205 -11.51 15.43 23.25
CA GLU A 205 -12.63 14.55 22.87
C GLU A 205 -13.75 15.34 22.18
N ALA A 206 -14.12 16.51 22.69
CA ALA A 206 -15.15 17.37 22.09
C ALA A 206 -14.81 17.82 20.67
N GLU A 207 -13.54 18.13 20.38
CA GLU A 207 -13.07 18.48 19.04
C GLU A 207 -13.10 17.27 18.12
N ALA A 208 -12.67 16.11 18.62
CA ALA A 208 -12.66 14.87 17.85
C ALA A 208 -14.07 14.44 17.40
N LEU A 209 -15.08 14.60 18.26
CA LEU A 209 -16.46 14.30 17.92
C LEU A 209 -17.01 15.16 16.78
N ARG A 210 -16.52 16.39 16.63
CA ARG A 210 -16.87 17.36 15.57
C ARG A 210 -15.93 17.34 14.36
N PHE A 211 -14.97 16.45 14.35
CA PHE A 211 -13.94 16.45 13.30
C PHE A 211 -14.51 16.18 11.91
N GLN A 212 -14.21 17.08 10.93
CA GLN A 212 -14.75 17.06 9.58
C GLN A 212 -13.68 16.82 8.50
N HIS A 213 -12.48 16.39 8.89
CA HIS A 213 -11.37 16.16 7.97
C HIS A 213 -10.95 14.67 7.89
N GLY A 214 -11.90 13.78 8.14
CA GLY A 214 -11.70 12.33 7.99
C GLY A 214 -11.69 11.88 6.53
N PRO A 215 -11.34 10.62 6.26
CA PRO A 215 -11.32 10.04 4.91
C PRO A 215 -12.58 10.28 4.08
N LEU A 216 -13.75 10.18 4.70
CA LEU A 216 -15.04 10.32 4.03
C LEU A 216 -15.44 11.78 3.68
N ASN A 217 -14.65 12.76 4.11
CA ASN A 217 -14.95 14.18 3.89
C ASN A 217 -14.19 14.78 2.70
N HIS A 218 -13.29 14.01 2.05
CA HIS A 218 -12.41 14.51 1.00
C HIS A 218 -12.25 13.48 -0.13
N LEU A 219 -13.36 13.02 -0.71
CA LEU A 219 -13.39 12.02 -1.78
C LEU A 219 -13.43 12.65 -3.18
N GLU A 220 -13.75 13.93 -3.30
CA GLU A 220 -13.99 14.65 -4.55
C GLU A 220 -12.77 14.56 -5.49
N GLY A 221 -11.58 14.89 -4.99
CA GLY A 221 -10.36 14.85 -5.80
C GLY A 221 -10.01 13.46 -6.31
N LEU A 222 -10.30 12.40 -5.52
CA LEU A 222 -10.15 11.02 -5.96
C LEU A 222 -11.15 10.66 -7.06
N ALA A 223 -12.41 11.10 -6.93
CA ALA A 223 -13.47 10.86 -7.91
C ALA A 223 -13.21 11.60 -9.22
N GLU A 224 -12.77 12.87 -9.17
CA GLU A 224 -12.34 13.67 -10.32
C GLU A 224 -11.22 12.98 -11.11
N GLN A 225 -10.22 12.43 -10.39
CA GLN A 225 -9.13 11.65 -10.98
C GLN A 225 -9.54 10.21 -11.31
N ARG A 226 -10.81 9.83 -11.05
CA ARG A 226 -11.34 8.48 -11.29
C ARG A 226 -10.49 7.38 -10.68
N VAL A 227 -9.87 7.60 -9.52
CA VAL A 227 -9.04 6.61 -8.82
C VAL A 227 -9.89 5.39 -8.47
N PRO A 228 -9.59 4.18 -8.97
CA PRO A 228 -10.43 3.03 -8.67
C PRO A 228 -10.19 2.54 -7.25
N ILE A 229 -11.28 2.23 -6.55
CA ILE A 229 -11.25 1.66 -5.20
C ILE A 229 -11.81 0.25 -5.23
N PHE A 230 -11.05 -0.72 -4.72
CA PHE A 230 -11.54 -2.05 -4.40
C PHE A 230 -11.74 -2.14 -2.89
N THR A 231 -12.95 -2.44 -2.46
CA THR A 231 -13.25 -2.61 -1.03
C THR A 231 -13.74 -4.02 -0.73
N LEU A 232 -13.11 -4.65 0.27
CA LEU A 232 -13.54 -5.91 0.87
C LEU A 232 -14.34 -5.60 2.13
N ILE A 233 -15.55 -6.14 2.23
CA ILE A 233 -16.50 -5.80 3.29
C ILE A 233 -17.02 -7.09 3.92
N ASN A 234 -16.74 -7.28 5.20
CA ASN A 234 -17.35 -8.31 6.02
C ASN A 234 -18.62 -7.76 6.66
N GLU A 235 -19.79 -8.27 6.30
CA GLU A 235 -21.06 -7.65 6.67
C GLU A 235 -21.42 -7.83 8.15
N ALA A 236 -20.84 -8.85 8.81
CA ALA A 236 -21.02 -9.07 10.26
C ALA A 236 -19.88 -8.44 11.10
N ASP A 237 -19.14 -7.46 10.55
CA ASP A 237 -18.06 -6.79 11.28
C ASP A 237 -18.62 -5.88 12.38
N ASP A 238 -18.39 -6.28 13.63
CA ASP A 238 -18.80 -5.58 14.84
C ASP A 238 -17.66 -4.78 15.50
N VAL A 239 -16.48 -4.78 14.90
CA VAL A 239 -15.33 -3.97 15.32
C VAL A 239 -15.27 -2.68 14.51
N VAL A 240 -15.34 -2.82 13.17
CA VAL A 240 -15.38 -1.71 12.20
C VAL A 240 -16.67 -1.84 11.36
N PRO A 241 -17.82 -1.44 11.90
CA PRO A 241 -19.11 -1.68 11.25
C PRO A 241 -19.16 -1.09 9.84
N PRO A 242 -19.57 -1.88 8.83
CA PRO A 242 -19.67 -1.40 7.45
C PRO A 242 -20.53 -0.15 7.31
N ALA A 243 -21.66 -0.09 8.01
CA ALA A 243 -22.59 1.04 7.97
C ALA A 243 -21.97 2.39 8.40
N GLU A 244 -20.88 2.36 9.15
CA GLU A 244 -20.16 3.55 9.61
C GLU A 244 -18.87 3.81 8.80
N ASN A 245 -18.46 2.89 7.96
CA ASN A 245 -17.17 2.91 7.25
C ASN A 245 -17.33 2.59 5.75
N SER A 246 -17.25 1.31 5.40
CA SER A 246 -17.18 0.88 3.99
C SER A 246 -18.44 1.21 3.19
N ASP A 247 -19.65 1.12 3.78
CA ASP A 247 -20.91 1.45 3.10
C ASP A 247 -20.98 2.95 2.80
N LEU A 248 -20.52 3.80 3.74
CA LEU A 248 -20.44 5.24 3.52
C LEU A 248 -19.40 5.59 2.45
N LEU A 249 -18.25 4.89 2.43
CA LEU A 249 -17.27 5.07 1.36
C LEU A 249 -17.87 4.73 0.00
N VAL A 250 -18.51 3.58 -0.12
CA VAL A 250 -19.11 3.10 -1.38
C VAL A 250 -20.20 4.06 -1.86
N SER A 251 -21.14 4.43 -0.99
CA SER A 251 -22.25 5.33 -1.32
C SER A 251 -21.74 6.69 -1.80
N ARG A 252 -20.95 7.38 -0.98
CA ARG A 252 -20.44 8.73 -1.28
C ARG A 252 -19.55 8.73 -2.52
N TYR A 253 -18.68 7.72 -2.66
CA TYR A 253 -17.78 7.67 -3.80
C TYR A 253 -18.52 7.43 -5.12
N ARG A 254 -19.58 6.61 -5.12
CA ARG A 254 -20.48 6.43 -6.27
C ARG A 254 -21.26 7.69 -6.61
N GLU A 255 -21.78 8.39 -5.61
CA GLU A 255 -22.49 9.66 -5.79
C GLU A 255 -21.62 10.71 -6.48
N LEU A 256 -20.29 10.70 -6.21
CA LEU A 256 -19.30 11.55 -6.87
C LEU A 256 -18.86 11.02 -8.26
N GLY A 257 -19.40 9.87 -8.72
CA GLY A 257 -19.01 9.24 -10.00
C GLY A 257 -17.69 8.48 -9.94
N GLY A 258 -17.14 8.25 -8.76
CA GLY A 258 -15.89 7.50 -8.56
C GLY A 258 -16.08 5.99 -8.80
N PRO A 259 -15.12 5.32 -9.47
CA PRO A 259 -15.19 3.89 -9.72
C PRO A 259 -14.88 3.08 -8.45
N VAL A 260 -15.87 2.33 -7.95
CA VAL A 260 -15.71 1.44 -6.80
C VAL A 260 -16.18 0.03 -7.11
N THR A 261 -15.35 -0.95 -6.76
CA THR A 261 -15.62 -2.38 -6.81
C THR A 261 -15.75 -2.91 -5.39
N GLU A 262 -16.88 -3.52 -5.06
CA GLU A 262 -17.08 -4.14 -3.74
C GLU A 262 -17.02 -5.67 -3.82
N ARG A 263 -16.46 -6.25 -2.77
CA ARG A 263 -16.55 -7.68 -2.48
C ARG A 263 -17.11 -7.84 -1.08
N ARG A 264 -18.29 -8.42 -0.98
CA ARG A 264 -18.98 -8.63 0.30
C ARG A 264 -18.91 -10.07 0.75
N ARG A 265 -18.77 -10.26 2.06
CA ARG A 265 -18.77 -11.58 2.74
C ARG A 265 -19.79 -11.53 3.88
N PRO A 266 -21.00 -12.08 3.67
CA PRO A 266 -22.15 -11.86 4.54
C PRO A 266 -21.94 -12.31 6.00
N ASP A 267 -21.29 -13.45 6.19
CA ASP A 267 -21.23 -14.14 7.48
C ASP A 267 -19.92 -13.90 8.26
N LEU A 268 -19.05 -13.01 7.77
CA LEU A 268 -17.75 -12.78 8.39
C LEU A 268 -17.73 -11.50 9.23
N GLY A 269 -17.13 -11.60 10.42
CA GLY A 269 -16.81 -10.49 11.29
C GLY A 269 -15.55 -9.75 10.83
N HIS A 270 -14.90 -9.00 11.73
CA HIS A 270 -13.69 -8.23 11.41
C HIS A 270 -12.56 -9.07 10.82
N HIS A 271 -12.46 -10.31 11.21
CA HIS A 271 -11.53 -11.30 10.71
C HIS A 271 -12.23 -12.47 10.02
N PRO A 272 -11.58 -13.16 9.06
CA PRO A 272 -10.24 -12.89 8.54
C PRO A 272 -10.24 -11.70 7.55
N HIS A 273 -9.12 -11.00 7.48
CA HIS A 273 -8.80 -10.10 6.38
C HIS A 273 -8.30 -10.88 5.15
N GLY A 274 -8.07 -10.15 4.05
CA GLY A 274 -7.52 -10.70 2.82
C GLY A 274 -8.53 -11.53 2.02
N LEU A 275 -8.11 -11.93 0.86
CA LEU A 275 -8.81 -12.87 -0.03
C LEU A 275 -8.00 -14.15 -0.11
N ALA A 276 -8.62 -15.31 0.15
CA ALA A 276 -7.97 -16.61 -0.01
C ALA A 276 -7.50 -16.83 -1.46
N ASP A 277 -8.28 -16.35 -2.44
CA ASP A 277 -7.85 -16.18 -3.84
C ASP A 277 -7.81 -14.69 -4.19
N PRO A 278 -6.63 -14.06 -4.24
CA PRO A 278 -6.48 -12.64 -4.56
C PRO A 278 -6.56 -12.34 -6.06
N SER A 279 -6.84 -13.30 -6.93
CA SER A 279 -6.79 -13.13 -8.39
C SER A 279 -7.64 -11.97 -8.91
N SER A 280 -8.79 -11.70 -8.32
CA SER A 280 -9.64 -10.57 -8.69
C SER A 280 -9.01 -9.22 -8.33
N LEU A 281 -8.40 -9.13 -7.15
CA LEU A 281 -7.68 -7.95 -6.67
C LEU A 281 -6.40 -7.72 -7.49
N VAL A 282 -5.68 -8.78 -7.82
CA VAL A 282 -4.49 -8.70 -8.70
C VAL A 282 -4.87 -8.12 -10.05
N ARG A 283 -5.93 -8.63 -10.71
CA ARG A 283 -6.41 -8.06 -11.99
C ARG A 283 -6.81 -6.59 -11.85
N PHE A 284 -7.48 -6.26 -10.77
CA PHE A 284 -7.86 -4.88 -10.47
C PHE A 284 -6.63 -3.96 -10.33
N ALA A 285 -5.61 -4.37 -9.58
CA ALA A 285 -4.40 -3.61 -9.38
C ALA A 285 -3.62 -3.41 -10.72
N LEU A 286 -3.50 -4.45 -11.53
CA LEU A 286 -2.86 -4.35 -12.85
C LEU A 286 -3.61 -3.36 -13.77
N ALA A 287 -4.92 -3.48 -13.87
CA ALA A 287 -5.75 -2.58 -14.68
C ALA A 287 -5.73 -1.13 -14.18
N SER A 288 -5.52 -0.90 -12.89
CA SER A 288 -5.45 0.45 -12.33
C SER A 288 -4.19 1.22 -12.73
N LEU A 289 -3.12 0.53 -13.09
CA LEU A 289 -1.86 1.15 -13.53
C LEU A 289 -1.88 1.55 -15.02
N GLU A 290 -2.74 0.92 -15.82
CA GLU A 290 -2.81 1.12 -17.29
C GLU A 290 -3.69 2.33 -17.69
N ARG A 291 -4.21 3.11 -16.74
CA ARG A 291 -5.14 4.24 -16.98
C ARG A 291 -4.45 5.50 -17.45
#